data_54009ea41c3cfea1b43ce0055e87b224
#
_entry.id   54009ea41c3cfea1b43ce0055e87b224
#
_cell.length_a   1.000
_cell.length_b   1.000
_cell.length_c   1.000
_cell.angle_alpha   90.00
_cell.angle_beta   90.00
_cell.angle_gamma   90.00
#
_symmetry.space_group_name_H-M   'P 1'
#
loop_
_entity.id
_entity.type
_entity.pdbx_description
1 polymer ?
#
loop_
_entity_poly.entity_id
_entity_poly.type
_entity_poly.pdbx_seq_one_letter_code
_entity_poly.pdbx_strand_id
1 'polypeptide(L)'
;MSEKIIEVNNLSKSYGDHLVLNDISFSLPKGEVIGLFGPNGCGKSTLMKILTGLIHDYKGSVLIEGNTPGDKTKAITAYLPEQTFIHEWMRNIDAIDYFNDFFKDFDKNKALEMLKRFSLPEKQKCKTMSKGMQEKLLLSLTMSRDAGLYILDEPMGGVDPATRESILKFIMDNYTEKSTMLISTHLINDLQSVFTHALFLGGGKVLLNKSSEEITKDGKSLDDVFKEVFSNVW
;
A
#
# COMPACT_ATOMS: atom_id res chain seq x y z
N MET A 1 12.15 -6.68 21.23
CA MET A 1 12.08 -6.78 19.75
C MET A 1 10.65 -6.44 19.36
N SER A 2 10.45 -5.51 18.44
CA SER A 2 9.12 -5.20 17.92
C SER A 2 8.51 -6.45 17.25
N GLU A 3 7.21 -6.64 17.44
CA GLU A 3 6.46 -7.70 16.77
C GLU A 3 6.50 -7.45 15.26
N LYS A 4 6.69 -8.51 14.45
CA LYS A 4 6.79 -8.41 12.99
C LYS A 4 5.44 -8.70 12.37
N ILE A 5 5.01 -7.86 11.43
CA ILE A 5 3.80 -8.09 10.63
C ILE A 5 4.10 -8.83 9.34
N ILE A 6 5.24 -8.55 8.72
CA ILE A 6 5.69 -9.15 7.46
C ILE A 6 7.08 -9.74 7.65
N GLU A 7 7.27 -10.98 7.20
CA GLU A 7 8.57 -11.64 7.10
C GLU A 7 8.73 -12.23 5.70
N VAL A 8 9.83 -11.90 5.05
CA VAL A 8 10.19 -12.36 3.71
C VAL A 8 11.58 -12.97 3.76
N ASN A 9 11.73 -14.21 3.25
CA ASN A 9 13.01 -14.91 3.24
C ASN A 9 13.27 -15.49 1.84
N ASN A 10 14.40 -15.09 1.26
CA ASN A 10 14.93 -15.54 -0.04
C ASN A 10 13.89 -15.48 -1.18
N LEU A 11 13.05 -14.44 -1.17
CA LEU A 11 11.98 -14.28 -2.15
C LEU A 11 12.55 -13.93 -3.52
N SER A 12 12.22 -14.76 -4.51
CA SER A 12 12.55 -14.50 -5.92
C SER A 12 11.31 -14.69 -6.80
N LYS A 13 11.12 -13.77 -7.76
CA LYS A 13 10.01 -13.81 -8.71
C LYS A 13 10.47 -13.41 -10.11
N SER A 14 10.14 -14.24 -11.09
CA SER A 14 10.34 -13.95 -12.52
C SER A 14 9.01 -13.96 -13.27
N TYR A 15 8.97 -13.24 -14.38
CA TYR A 15 7.95 -13.32 -15.41
C TYR A 15 8.64 -13.74 -16.72
N GLY A 16 8.46 -14.98 -17.13
CA GLY A 16 9.30 -15.58 -18.17
C GLY A 16 10.78 -15.51 -17.76
N ASP A 17 11.61 -14.98 -18.64
CA ASP A 17 13.07 -14.82 -18.37
C ASP A 17 13.42 -13.55 -17.58
N HIS A 18 12.45 -12.68 -17.31
CA HIS A 18 12.69 -11.43 -16.60
C HIS A 18 12.59 -11.62 -15.09
N LEU A 19 13.73 -11.56 -14.40
CA LEU A 19 13.83 -11.63 -12.93
C LEU A 19 13.47 -10.26 -12.31
N VAL A 20 12.34 -10.19 -11.60
CA VAL A 20 11.80 -8.95 -11.02
C VAL A 20 12.19 -8.79 -9.56
N LEU A 21 12.16 -9.88 -8.77
CA LEU A 21 12.63 -9.92 -7.39
C LEU A 21 13.71 -11.00 -7.30
N ASN A 22 14.84 -10.66 -6.71
CA ASN A 22 16.05 -11.50 -6.73
C ASN A 22 16.56 -11.72 -5.31
N ASP A 23 16.17 -12.85 -4.72
CA ASP A 23 16.66 -13.33 -3.41
C ASP A 23 16.55 -12.27 -2.30
N ILE A 24 15.38 -11.61 -2.19
CA ILE A 24 15.15 -10.59 -1.17
C ILE A 24 14.75 -11.20 0.16
N SER A 25 15.33 -10.66 1.24
CA SER A 25 15.00 -11.03 2.61
C SER A 25 14.87 -9.78 3.47
N PHE A 26 13.76 -9.64 4.20
CA PHE A 26 13.51 -8.53 5.11
C PHE A 26 12.37 -8.87 6.07
N SER A 27 12.24 -8.07 7.13
CA SER A 27 11.06 -8.09 7.99
C SER A 27 10.60 -6.67 8.27
N LEU A 28 9.27 -6.49 8.42
CA LEU A 28 8.67 -5.20 8.73
C LEU A 28 7.96 -5.26 10.07
N PRO A 29 8.11 -4.21 10.90
CA PRO A 29 7.50 -4.14 12.22
C PRO A 29 5.99 -3.93 12.14
N LYS A 30 5.27 -4.37 13.18
CA LYS A 30 3.85 -4.12 13.38
C LYS A 30 3.62 -2.73 13.97
N GLY A 31 2.48 -2.11 13.66
CA GLY A 31 2.10 -0.81 14.20
C GLY A 31 2.83 0.37 13.58
N GLU A 32 3.40 0.23 12.39
CA GLU A 32 4.22 1.23 11.73
C GLU A 32 3.59 1.71 10.41
N VAL A 33 3.91 2.94 10.01
CA VAL A 33 3.63 3.44 8.65
C VAL A 33 4.91 3.32 7.82
N ILE A 34 4.90 2.36 6.91
CA ILE A 34 6.08 1.92 6.18
C ILE A 34 6.02 2.41 4.74
N GLY A 35 7.01 3.18 4.32
CA GLY A 35 7.18 3.58 2.92
C GLY A 35 7.93 2.51 2.12
N LEU A 36 7.34 2.04 1.03
CA LEU A 36 8.01 1.20 0.03
C LEU A 36 8.44 2.05 -1.15
N PHE A 37 9.73 2.30 -1.26
CA PHE A 37 10.31 3.21 -2.23
C PHE A 37 11.15 2.50 -3.27
N GLY A 38 11.19 3.06 -4.46
CA GLY A 38 12.01 2.57 -5.56
C GLY A 38 11.51 3.08 -6.91
N PRO A 39 12.35 3.03 -7.95
CA PRO A 39 11.99 3.47 -9.29
C PRO A 39 10.86 2.61 -9.89
N ASN A 40 10.24 3.11 -10.95
CA ASN A 40 9.22 2.34 -11.67
C ASN A 40 9.84 1.06 -12.26
N GLY A 41 9.08 -0.04 -12.16
CA GLY A 41 9.55 -1.34 -12.63
C GLY A 41 10.49 -2.11 -11.69
N CYS A 42 10.88 -1.56 -10.52
CA CYS A 42 11.78 -2.24 -9.59
C CYS A 42 11.14 -3.41 -8.81
N GLY A 43 9.83 -3.66 -8.97
CA GLY A 43 9.15 -4.81 -8.37
C GLY A 43 8.20 -4.48 -7.20
N LYS A 44 7.94 -3.20 -6.85
CA LYS A 44 7.05 -2.80 -5.74
C LYS A 44 5.66 -3.46 -5.83
N SER A 45 4.95 -3.26 -6.93
CA SER A 45 3.61 -3.84 -7.14
C SER A 45 3.64 -5.37 -7.20
N THR A 46 4.74 -5.96 -7.71
CA THR A 46 4.92 -7.42 -7.67
C THR A 46 5.05 -7.92 -6.24
N LEU A 47 5.87 -7.27 -5.41
CA LEU A 47 6.01 -7.58 -4.00
C LEU A 47 4.66 -7.45 -3.28
N MET A 48 3.94 -6.35 -3.46
CA MET A 48 2.62 -6.14 -2.85
C MET A 48 1.60 -7.21 -3.26
N LYS A 49 1.58 -7.62 -4.53
CA LYS A 49 0.71 -8.70 -5.01
C LYS A 49 1.07 -10.07 -4.42
N ILE A 50 2.33 -10.32 -4.13
CA ILE A 50 2.75 -11.53 -3.42
C ILE A 50 2.29 -11.46 -1.96
N LEU A 51 2.52 -10.34 -1.26
CA LEU A 51 2.09 -10.14 0.13
C LEU A 51 0.57 -10.31 0.29
N THR A 52 -0.20 -9.84 -0.69
CA THR A 52 -1.69 -9.96 -0.68
C THR A 52 -2.20 -11.33 -1.14
N GLY A 53 -1.30 -12.23 -1.56
CA GLY A 53 -1.68 -13.55 -2.07
C GLY A 53 -2.43 -13.48 -3.40
N LEU A 54 -2.13 -12.49 -4.25
CA LEU A 54 -2.57 -12.42 -5.64
C LEU A 54 -1.60 -13.12 -6.59
N ILE A 55 -0.34 -13.26 -6.18
CA ILE A 55 0.70 -14.01 -6.87
C ILE A 55 1.20 -15.11 -5.94
N HIS A 56 1.10 -16.37 -6.38
CA HIS A 56 1.52 -17.54 -5.62
C HIS A 56 2.76 -18.23 -6.21
N ASP A 57 3.09 -17.94 -7.46
CA ASP A 57 4.25 -18.50 -8.15
C ASP A 57 5.49 -17.64 -7.87
N TYR A 58 6.22 -18.00 -6.82
CA TYR A 58 7.50 -17.40 -6.39
C TYR A 58 8.35 -18.44 -5.64
N LYS A 59 9.65 -18.16 -5.51
CA LYS A 59 10.57 -18.95 -4.67
C LYS A 59 10.79 -18.22 -3.33
N GLY A 60 11.14 -18.99 -2.29
CA GLY A 60 11.35 -18.46 -0.94
C GLY A 60 10.11 -18.56 -0.07
N SER A 61 10.03 -17.77 0.99
CA SER A 61 8.89 -17.76 1.91
C SER A 61 8.45 -16.35 2.27
N VAL A 62 7.14 -16.19 2.43
CA VAL A 62 6.49 -14.95 2.85
C VAL A 62 5.51 -15.28 3.96
N LEU A 63 5.56 -14.53 5.06
CA LEU A 63 4.65 -14.67 6.18
C LEU A 63 4.04 -13.30 6.54
N ILE A 64 2.73 -13.29 6.78
CA ILE A 64 1.97 -12.16 7.31
C ILE A 64 1.40 -12.62 8.66
N GLU A 65 1.81 -11.99 9.77
CA GLU A 65 1.51 -12.46 11.13
C GLU A 65 1.76 -13.98 11.28
N GLY A 66 2.92 -14.46 10.81
CA GLY A 66 3.32 -15.85 10.88
C GLY A 66 2.56 -16.83 9.97
N ASN A 67 1.64 -16.35 9.12
CA ASN A 67 0.88 -17.17 8.18
C ASN A 67 1.30 -16.87 6.73
N THR A 68 1.36 -17.92 5.90
CA THR A 68 1.55 -17.73 4.45
C THR A 68 0.37 -16.98 3.83
N PRO A 69 0.60 -16.14 2.78
CA PRO A 69 -0.47 -15.42 2.10
C PRO A 69 -1.59 -16.35 1.62
N GLY A 70 -2.81 -16.10 2.09
CA GLY A 70 -4.00 -16.92 1.84
C GLY A 70 -5.21 -16.39 2.62
N ASP A 71 -6.22 -17.22 2.86
CA ASP A 71 -7.50 -16.78 3.43
C ASP A 71 -7.34 -16.10 4.80
N LYS A 72 -6.48 -16.63 5.67
CA LYS A 72 -6.22 -16.03 6.99
C LYS A 72 -5.62 -14.64 6.88
N THR A 73 -4.65 -14.45 6.00
CA THR A 73 -3.98 -13.16 5.83
C THR A 73 -4.87 -12.17 5.08
N LYS A 74 -5.68 -12.62 4.11
CA LYS A 74 -6.66 -11.78 3.41
C LYS A 74 -7.74 -11.22 4.36
N ALA A 75 -8.09 -11.98 5.39
CA ALA A 75 -9.05 -11.53 6.40
C ALA A 75 -8.57 -10.30 7.20
N ILE A 76 -7.24 -10.16 7.37
CA ILE A 76 -6.63 -9.05 8.14
C ILE A 76 -5.93 -8.02 7.25
N THR A 77 -5.93 -8.20 5.92
CA THR A 77 -5.25 -7.30 4.98
C THR A 77 -6.25 -6.57 4.10
N ALA A 78 -6.16 -5.25 4.09
CA ALA A 78 -6.85 -4.39 3.14
C ALA A 78 -5.86 -3.96 2.04
N TYR A 79 -6.22 -4.14 0.78
CA TYR A 79 -5.35 -3.83 -0.36
C TYR A 79 -5.98 -2.80 -1.29
N LEU A 80 -5.25 -1.72 -1.55
CA LEU A 80 -5.54 -0.73 -2.58
C LEU A 80 -4.57 -0.94 -3.75
N PRO A 81 -5.00 -1.51 -4.88
CA PRO A 81 -4.15 -1.62 -6.06
C PRO A 81 -4.06 -0.29 -6.81
N GLU A 82 -2.98 -0.10 -7.58
CA GLU A 82 -2.79 1.06 -8.47
C GLU A 82 -3.91 1.21 -9.51
N GLN A 83 -4.47 0.09 -9.97
CA GLN A 83 -5.55 0.08 -10.96
C GLN A 83 -6.89 -0.28 -10.33
N THR A 84 -7.95 0.40 -10.76
CA THR A 84 -9.30 0.08 -10.28
C THR A 84 -9.74 -1.33 -10.71
N PHE A 85 -10.39 -2.02 -9.78
CA PHE A 85 -11.07 -3.29 -10.02
C PHE A 85 -12.59 -3.15 -9.97
N ILE A 86 -13.10 -1.93 -9.75
CA ILE A 86 -14.53 -1.67 -9.71
C ILE A 86 -15.08 -1.64 -11.14
N HIS A 87 -16.13 -2.41 -11.38
CA HIS A 87 -16.75 -2.48 -12.69
C HIS A 87 -17.39 -1.16 -13.10
N GLU A 88 -17.25 -0.78 -14.35
CA GLU A 88 -17.74 0.48 -14.92
C GLU A 88 -19.26 0.71 -14.74
N TRP A 89 -20.04 -0.37 -14.70
CA TRP A 89 -21.49 -0.32 -14.52
C TRP A 89 -21.93 -0.06 -13.09
N MET A 90 -21.08 -0.35 -12.10
CA MET A 90 -21.37 -0.16 -10.67
C MET A 90 -21.52 1.32 -10.34
N ARG A 91 -22.48 1.63 -9.47
CA ARG A 91 -22.57 2.92 -8.77
C ARG A 91 -21.69 2.85 -7.51
N ASN A 92 -21.37 4.01 -6.95
CA ASN A 92 -20.60 4.07 -5.70
C ASN A 92 -21.25 3.27 -4.57
N ILE A 93 -22.58 3.35 -4.44
CA ILE A 93 -23.32 2.56 -3.45
C ILE A 93 -23.23 1.04 -3.73
N ASP A 94 -23.29 0.62 -4.99
CA ASP A 94 -23.19 -0.80 -5.36
C ASP A 94 -21.81 -1.38 -4.98
N ALA A 95 -20.75 -0.56 -5.12
CA ALA A 95 -19.40 -0.95 -4.69
C ALA A 95 -19.29 -1.07 -3.15
N ILE A 96 -19.94 -0.17 -2.41
CA ILE A 96 -20.01 -0.24 -0.94
C ILE A 96 -20.77 -1.50 -0.52
N ASP A 97 -21.92 -1.78 -1.11
CA ASP A 97 -22.73 -2.97 -0.80
C ASP A 97 -21.93 -4.24 -1.10
N TYR A 98 -21.22 -4.28 -2.23
CA TYR A 98 -20.36 -5.40 -2.58
C TYR A 98 -19.27 -5.66 -1.53
N PHE A 99 -18.58 -4.61 -1.05
CA PHE A 99 -17.56 -4.75 0.00
C PHE A 99 -18.18 -5.19 1.34
N ASN A 100 -19.34 -4.65 1.68
CA ASN A 100 -20.07 -5.03 2.91
C ASN A 100 -20.49 -6.49 2.92
N ASP A 101 -20.81 -7.06 1.75
CA ASP A 101 -21.20 -8.47 1.63
C ASP A 101 -19.97 -9.40 1.70
N PHE A 102 -18.81 -8.95 1.20
CA PHE A 102 -17.61 -9.78 1.15
C PHE A 102 -16.73 -9.72 2.40
N PHE A 103 -16.64 -8.56 3.05
CA PHE A 103 -15.72 -8.35 4.17
C PHE A 103 -16.48 -8.13 5.47
N LYS A 104 -16.30 -9.05 6.42
CA LYS A 104 -16.98 -9.00 7.74
C LYS A 104 -16.53 -7.80 8.59
N ASP A 105 -15.33 -7.30 8.34
CA ASP A 105 -14.69 -6.17 9.01
C ASP A 105 -14.93 -4.83 8.29
N PHE A 106 -15.85 -4.79 7.32
CA PHE A 106 -16.16 -3.58 6.57
C PHE A 106 -17.20 -2.71 7.30
N ASP A 107 -16.87 -1.45 7.51
CA ASP A 107 -17.78 -0.45 8.07
C ASP A 107 -18.47 0.34 6.95
N LYS A 108 -19.69 -0.05 6.63
CA LYS A 108 -20.53 0.59 5.62
C LYS A 108 -20.82 2.07 5.93
N ASN A 109 -21.01 2.41 7.22
CA ASN A 109 -21.31 3.80 7.60
C ASN A 109 -20.08 4.69 7.38
N LYS A 110 -18.89 4.19 7.75
CA LYS A 110 -17.62 4.85 7.46
C LYS A 110 -17.44 5.08 5.96
N ALA A 111 -17.72 4.08 5.12
CA ALA A 111 -17.64 4.22 3.66
C ALA A 111 -18.58 5.31 3.12
N LEU A 112 -19.82 5.37 3.60
CA LEU A 112 -20.79 6.39 3.22
C LEU A 112 -20.38 7.80 3.65
N GLU A 113 -19.84 7.95 4.86
CA GLU A 113 -19.28 9.23 5.33
C GLU A 113 -18.13 9.70 4.45
N MET A 114 -17.32 8.77 3.97
CA MET A 114 -16.20 9.06 3.09
C MET A 114 -16.63 9.50 1.71
N LEU A 115 -17.67 8.87 1.13
CA LEU A 115 -18.26 9.38 -0.11
C LEU A 115 -18.68 10.84 0.04
N LYS A 116 -19.33 11.21 1.16
CA LYS A 116 -19.71 12.58 1.45
C LYS A 116 -18.50 13.51 1.55
N ARG A 117 -17.47 13.11 2.32
CA ARG A 117 -16.22 13.88 2.50
C ARG A 117 -15.50 14.13 1.18
N PHE A 118 -15.49 13.15 0.27
CA PHE A 118 -14.89 13.27 -1.07
C PHE A 118 -15.83 13.82 -2.14
N SER A 119 -17.05 14.23 -1.77
CA SER A 119 -18.08 14.72 -2.69
C SER A 119 -18.38 13.72 -3.83
N LEU A 120 -18.42 12.43 -3.52
CA LEU A 120 -18.76 11.35 -4.44
C LEU A 120 -20.26 10.99 -4.30
N PRO A 121 -21.12 11.28 -5.29
CA PRO A 121 -22.53 10.94 -5.21
C PRO A 121 -22.75 9.43 -5.17
N GLU A 122 -23.58 8.92 -4.25
CA GLU A 122 -23.85 7.49 -4.07
C GLU A 122 -24.31 6.79 -5.36
N LYS A 123 -25.13 7.49 -6.17
CA LYS A 123 -25.74 6.94 -7.41
C LYS A 123 -24.87 7.14 -8.66
N GLN A 124 -23.71 7.78 -8.55
CA GLN A 124 -22.82 7.99 -9.69
C GLN A 124 -22.18 6.67 -10.13
N LYS A 125 -22.20 6.39 -11.43
CA LYS A 125 -21.59 5.20 -12.03
C LYS A 125 -20.08 5.39 -12.21
N CYS A 126 -19.29 4.36 -11.94
CA CYS A 126 -17.83 4.38 -12.09
C CYS A 126 -17.36 4.83 -13.48
N LYS A 127 -18.05 4.44 -14.56
CA LYS A 127 -17.72 4.86 -15.93
C LYS A 127 -17.80 6.36 -16.19
N THR A 128 -18.52 7.11 -15.33
CA THR A 128 -18.67 8.57 -15.45
C THR A 128 -17.74 9.34 -14.52
N MET A 129 -16.92 8.64 -13.74
CA MET A 129 -16.00 9.22 -12.79
C MET A 129 -14.67 9.56 -13.45
N SER A 130 -14.05 10.66 -13.04
CA SER A 130 -12.65 10.91 -13.36
C SER A 130 -11.75 9.89 -12.65
N LYS A 131 -10.50 9.74 -13.10
CA LYS A 131 -9.51 8.86 -12.44
C LYS A 131 -9.38 9.18 -10.95
N GLY A 132 -9.23 10.47 -10.58
CA GLY A 132 -9.14 10.88 -9.18
C GLY A 132 -10.40 10.58 -8.36
N MET A 133 -11.60 10.61 -8.96
CA MET A 133 -12.83 10.17 -8.27
C MET A 133 -12.82 8.66 -8.03
N GLN A 134 -12.36 7.86 -8.99
CA GLN A 134 -12.24 6.41 -8.83
C GLN A 134 -11.22 6.05 -7.73
N GLU A 135 -10.08 6.74 -7.68
CA GLU A 135 -9.07 6.57 -6.64
C GLU A 135 -9.63 6.90 -5.24
N LYS A 136 -10.37 7.99 -5.11
CA LYS A 136 -11.08 8.34 -3.86
C LYS A 136 -12.09 7.28 -3.44
N LEU A 137 -12.85 6.71 -4.39
CA LEU A 137 -13.78 5.61 -4.11
C LEU A 137 -13.03 4.38 -3.60
N LEU A 138 -11.98 3.94 -4.31
CA LEU A 138 -11.18 2.79 -3.91
C LEU A 138 -10.55 2.97 -2.53
N LEU A 139 -10.00 4.16 -2.27
CA LEU A 139 -9.46 4.50 -0.97
C LEU A 139 -10.56 4.44 0.12
N SER A 140 -11.76 4.98 -0.17
CA SER A 140 -12.89 4.91 0.75
C SER A 140 -13.25 3.48 1.10
N LEU A 141 -13.33 2.59 0.11
CA LEU A 141 -13.62 1.18 0.31
C LEU A 141 -12.53 0.48 1.12
N THR A 142 -11.25 0.70 0.76
CA THR A 142 -10.10 0.06 1.43
C THR A 142 -9.98 0.49 2.88
N MET A 143 -10.09 1.80 3.16
CA MET A 143 -9.94 2.35 4.51
C MET A 143 -11.18 2.18 5.40
N SER A 144 -12.29 1.69 4.84
CA SER A 144 -13.48 1.32 5.61
C SER A 144 -13.46 -0.11 6.11
N ARG A 145 -12.40 -0.87 5.85
CA ARG A 145 -12.11 -2.13 6.55
C ARG A 145 -11.43 -1.85 7.89
N ASP A 146 -11.66 -2.71 8.89
CA ASP A 146 -10.91 -2.72 10.15
C ASP A 146 -9.77 -3.76 10.04
N ALA A 147 -8.76 -3.43 9.25
CA ALA A 147 -7.69 -4.34 8.90
C ALA A 147 -6.45 -4.14 9.80
N GLY A 148 -5.75 -5.24 10.10
CA GLY A 148 -4.45 -5.19 10.80
C GLY A 148 -3.29 -4.74 9.90
N LEU A 149 -3.42 -4.96 8.56
CA LEU A 149 -2.43 -4.57 7.56
C LEU A 149 -3.12 -3.88 6.38
N TYR A 150 -2.72 -2.65 6.08
CA TYR A 150 -3.11 -1.94 4.88
C TYR A 150 -1.93 -1.93 3.90
N ILE A 151 -2.15 -2.37 2.67
CA ILE A 151 -1.18 -2.33 1.58
C ILE A 151 -1.75 -1.39 0.51
N LEU A 152 -1.10 -0.22 0.33
CA LEU A 152 -1.58 0.84 -0.55
C LEU A 152 -0.58 1.05 -1.69
N ASP A 153 -0.94 0.66 -2.91
CA ASP A 153 -0.08 0.77 -4.09
C ASP A 153 -0.37 2.09 -4.82
N GLU A 154 0.56 3.07 -4.69
CA GLU A 154 0.47 4.41 -5.26
C GLU A 154 -0.87 5.14 -4.99
N PRO A 155 -1.31 5.26 -3.73
CA PRO A 155 -2.66 5.75 -3.38
C PRO A 155 -2.95 7.19 -3.82
N MET A 156 -1.95 7.91 -4.33
CA MET A 156 -2.04 9.31 -4.77
C MET A 156 -1.48 9.52 -6.19
N GLY A 157 -1.29 8.45 -6.95
CA GLY A 157 -0.57 8.46 -8.21
C GLY A 157 -1.24 9.20 -9.38
N GLY A 158 -2.50 9.56 -9.28
CA GLY A 158 -3.23 10.18 -10.40
C GLY A 158 -4.04 11.41 -10.02
N VAL A 159 -3.79 11.98 -8.82
CA VAL A 159 -4.56 13.11 -8.30
C VAL A 159 -3.74 14.40 -8.25
N ASP A 160 -4.44 15.53 -8.30
CA ASP A 160 -3.83 16.84 -8.16
C ASP A 160 -3.26 17.10 -6.76
N PRO A 161 -2.32 18.02 -6.58
CA PRO A 161 -1.65 18.27 -5.30
C PRO A 161 -2.59 18.58 -4.13
N ALA A 162 -3.66 19.36 -4.33
CA ALA A 162 -4.61 19.68 -3.27
C ALA A 162 -5.41 18.44 -2.82
N THR A 163 -5.73 17.57 -3.77
CA THR A 163 -6.38 16.28 -3.47
C THR A 163 -5.44 15.33 -2.74
N ARG A 164 -4.11 15.34 -3.01
CA ARG A 164 -3.11 14.51 -2.31
C ARG A 164 -3.08 14.81 -0.82
N GLU A 165 -3.05 16.09 -0.43
CA GLU A 165 -3.07 16.50 0.97
C GLU A 165 -4.33 15.99 1.70
N SER A 166 -5.48 16.07 1.04
CA SER A 166 -6.74 15.57 1.59
C SER A 166 -6.73 14.04 1.74
N ILE A 167 -6.15 13.31 0.79
CA ILE A 167 -6.01 11.86 0.84
C ILE A 167 -5.04 11.46 1.96
N LEU A 168 -3.89 12.13 2.06
CA LEU A 168 -2.91 11.86 3.10
C LEU A 168 -3.50 12.08 4.49
N LYS A 169 -4.11 13.24 4.71
CA LYS A 169 -4.79 13.52 5.97
C LYS A 169 -5.81 12.44 6.30
N PHE A 170 -6.57 12.01 5.28
CA PHE A 170 -7.55 10.97 5.46
C PHE A 170 -6.92 9.61 5.83
N ILE A 171 -5.83 9.19 5.17
CA ILE A 171 -5.10 7.96 5.51
C ILE A 171 -4.64 8.03 6.97
N MET A 172 -4.06 9.16 7.38
CA MET A 172 -3.54 9.35 8.74
C MET A 172 -4.63 9.46 9.81
N ASP A 173 -5.76 10.12 9.52
CA ASP A 173 -6.92 10.17 10.42
C ASP A 173 -7.51 8.76 10.71
N ASN A 174 -7.28 7.79 9.82
CA ASN A 174 -7.76 6.41 9.94
C ASN A 174 -6.69 5.41 10.35
N TYR A 175 -5.44 5.86 10.48
CA TYR A 175 -4.36 5.06 11.04
C TYR A 175 -4.52 4.93 12.56
N THR A 176 -4.26 3.74 13.07
CA THR A 176 -4.16 3.47 14.51
C THR A 176 -2.91 2.62 14.76
N GLU A 177 -2.29 2.74 15.92
CA GLU A 177 -1.12 1.92 16.31
C GLU A 177 -1.40 0.41 16.33
N LYS A 178 -2.67 0.00 16.21
CA LYS A 178 -3.08 -1.40 16.09
C LYS A 178 -2.92 -1.95 14.68
N SER A 179 -2.86 -1.06 13.68
CA SER A 179 -2.71 -1.42 12.27
C SER A 179 -1.33 -1.07 11.75
N THR A 180 -0.89 -1.73 10.71
CA THR A 180 0.32 -1.41 9.95
C THR A 180 -0.06 -0.94 8.56
N MET A 181 0.62 0.07 8.04
CA MET A 181 0.45 0.52 6.67
C MET A 181 1.73 0.31 5.87
N LEU A 182 1.63 -0.34 4.72
CA LEU A 182 2.70 -0.41 3.71
C LEU A 182 2.24 0.40 2.49
N ILE A 183 2.89 1.51 2.23
CA ILE A 183 2.50 2.47 1.18
C ILE A 183 3.62 2.54 0.14
N SER A 184 3.35 2.16 -1.10
CA SER A 184 4.26 2.47 -2.21
C SER A 184 4.01 3.89 -2.70
N THR A 185 5.08 4.63 -2.95
CA THR A 185 4.97 5.95 -3.55
C THR A 185 6.28 6.41 -4.17
N HIS A 186 6.17 7.24 -5.19
CA HIS A 186 7.28 8.03 -5.74
C HIS A 186 7.29 9.48 -5.21
N LEU A 187 6.31 9.85 -4.37
CA LEU A 187 6.11 11.18 -3.80
C LEU A 187 6.71 11.27 -2.39
N ILE A 188 8.02 11.04 -2.26
CA ILE A 188 8.69 10.94 -0.95
C ILE A 188 8.56 12.25 -0.18
N ASN A 189 8.80 13.40 -0.81
CA ASN A 189 8.77 14.70 -0.16
C ASN A 189 7.42 15.04 0.47
N ASP A 190 6.32 14.63 -0.18
CA ASP A 190 4.98 14.93 0.29
C ASP A 190 4.60 14.08 1.53
N LEU A 191 5.28 12.94 1.72
CA LEU A 191 4.90 11.91 2.68
C LEU A 191 5.95 11.58 3.73
N GLN A 192 7.17 12.11 3.63
CA GLN A 192 8.28 11.72 4.51
C GLN A 192 7.96 11.89 6.01
N SER A 193 7.13 12.86 6.37
CA SER A 193 6.77 13.15 7.76
C SER A 193 5.85 12.10 8.40
N VAL A 194 5.22 11.24 7.59
CA VAL A 194 4.27 10.23 8.10
C VAL A 194 4.90 8.84 8.17
N PHE A 195 6.01 8.60 7.47
CA PHE A 195 6.69 7.31 7.51
C PHE A 195 7.53 7.14 8.75
N THR A 196 7.28 6.08 9.50
CA THR A 196 8.08 5.68 10.65
C THR A 196 9.16 4.66 10.27
N HIS A 197 8.99 4.02 9.11
CA HIS A 197 9.92 3.03 8.57
C HIS A 197 10.02 3.12 7.04
N ALA A 198 11.17 2.79 6.48
CA ALA A 198 11.40 2.82 5.03
C ALA A 198 12.04 1.53 4.53
N LEU A 199 11.46 1.00 3.44
CA LEU A 199 11.97 -0.13 2.68
C LEU A 199 12.28 0.34 1.24
N PHE A 200 13.56 0.31 0.84
CA PHE A 200 13.99 0.69 -0.51
C PHE A 200 14.22 -0.56 -1.35
N LEU A 201 13.55 -0.60 -2.50
CA LEU A 201 13.64 -1.69 -3.47
C LEU A 201 14.22 -1.17 -4.78
N GLY A 202 15.30 -1.77 -5.26
CA GLY A 202 15.95 -1.37 -6.51
C GLY A 202 16.67 -2.55 -7.18
N GLY A 203 16.59 -2.67 -8.51
CA GLY A 203 17.19 -3.77 -9.25
C GLY A 203 16.75 -5.17 -8.76
N GLY A 204 15.51 -5.28 -8.26
CA GLY A 204 14.98 -6.52 -7.67
C GLY A 204 15.56 -6.89 -6.31
N LYS A 205 16.29 -5.99 -5.63
CA LYS A 205 16.93 -6.21 -4.32
C LYS A 205 16.45 -5.20 -3.28
N VAL A 206 16.49 -5.58 -2.01
CA VAL A 206 16.34 -4.65 -0.89
C VAL A 206 17.65 -3.89 -0.73
N LEU A 207 17.60 -2.58 -0.90
CA LEU A 207 18.74 -1.68 -0.78
C LEU A 207 18.83 -1.07 0.63
N LEU A 208 17.69 -0.85 1.29
CA LEU A 208 17.61 -0.32 2.64
C LEU A 208 16.33 -0.80 3.31
N ASN A 209 16.41 -1.12 4.61
CA ASN A 209 15.28 -1.47 5.47
C ASN A 209 15.58 -0.96 6.88
N LYS A 210 15.09 0.25 7.22
CA LYS A 210 15.41 0.93 8.48
C LYS A 210 14.26 1.82 8.95
N SER A 211 14.26 2.13 10.25
CA SER A 211 13.35 3.17 10.77
C SER A 211 13.70 4.54 10.19
N SER A 212 12.69 5.42 10.06
CA SER A 212 12.93 6.80 9.59
C SER A 212 13.86 7.55 10.53
N GLU A 213 13.79 7.30 11.83
CA GLU A 213 14.68 7.87 12.83
C GLU A 213 16.16 7.51 12.58
N GLU A 214 16.44 6.24 12.27
CA GLU A 214 17.79 5.81 11.91
C GLU A 214 18.31 6.44 10.61
N ILE A 215 17.41 6.63 9.62
CA ILE A 215 17.76 7.22 8.33
C ILE A 215 18.07 8.71 8.46
N THR A 216 17.30 9.43 9.29
CA THR A 216 17.40 10.89 9.43
C THR A 216 18.36 11.32 10.54
N LYS A 217 19.01 10.37 11.23
CA LYS A 217 19.89 10.63 12.38
C LYS A 217 21.04 11.59 12.07
N ASP A 218 21.55 11.56 10.84
CA ASP A 218 22.64 12.43 10.39
C ASP A 218 22.14 13.76 9.79
N GLY A 219 20.88 14.14 10.01
CA GLY A 219 20.27 15.37 9.52
C GLY A 219 19.85 15.33 8.05
N LYS A 220 19.92 14.18 7.39
CA LYS A 220 19.46 13.98 6.02
C LYS A 220 17.93 13.74 6.01
N SER A 221 17.27 14.24 4.98
CA SER A 221 15.87 13.86 4.74
C SER A 221 15.78 12.45 4.11
N LEU A 222 14.60 11.85 4.18
CA LEU A 222 14.34 10.55 3.51
C LEU A 222 14.57 10.65 1.99
N ASP A 223 14.25 11.80 1.38
CA ASP A 223 14.47 12.08 -0.04
C ASP A 223 15.96 12.18 -0.39
N ASP A 224 16.79 12.78 0.47
CA ASP A 224 18.24 12.83 0.27
C ASP A 224 18.84 11.42 0.28
N VAL A 225 18.45 10.59 1.24
CA VAL A 225 18.92 9.19 1.33
C VAL A 225 18.41 8.38 0.14
N PHE A 226 17.17 8.60 -0.31
CA PHE A 226 16.67 7.98 -1.53
C PHE A 226 17.53 8.34 -2.75
N LYS A 227 17.84 9.62 -2.95
CA LYS A 227 18.70 10.08 -4.06
C LYS A 227 20.09 9.44 -3.98
N GLU A 228 20.70 9.39 -2.80
CA GLU A 228 22.02 8.75 -2.61
C GLU A 228 22.01 7.27 -2.94
N VAL A 229 21.03 6.52 -2.42
CA VAL A 229 20.93 5.08 -2.64
C VAL A 229 20.71 4.75 -4.12
N PHE A 230 19.91 5.55 -4.82
CA PHE A 230 19.57 5.27 -6.22
C PHE A 230 20.50 5.95 -7.22
N SER A 231 21.28 6.98 -6.86
CA SER A 231 22.30 7.58 -7.75
C SER A 231 23.40 6.60 -8.14
N ASN A 232 23.63 5.55 -7.34
CA ASN A 232 24.64 4.53 -7.58
C ASN A 232 24.08 3.26 -8.28
N VAL A 233 22.79 3.25 -8.63
CA VAL A 233 22.09 2.07 -9.22
C VAL A 233 21.86 2.25 -10.73
N TRP A 234 22.16 3.45 -11.28
CA TRP A 234 22.05 3.78 -12.71
C TRP A 234 23.41 3.98 -13.36
#